data_2c5abba9703c315bde28ebb250a48655
#
_entry.id   2c5abba9703c315bde28ebb250a48655
#
_cell.length_a   1.000
_cell.length_b   1.000
_cell.length_c   1.000
_cell.angle_alpha   90.00
_cell.angle_beta   90.00
_cell.angle_gamma   90.00
#
_symmetry.space_group_name_H-M   'P 1'
#
loop_
_entity.id
_entity.type
_entity.pdbx_description
1 polymer ?
#
loop_
_entity_poly.entity_id
_entity_poly.type
_entity_poly.pdbx_seq_one_letter_code
_entity_poly.pdbx_strand_id
1 'polypeptide(L)'
;AGALALALWGKVDVQVFLNGFHTPFQDTFWVSVTAMGGTVFCLCVLLAGSIFSYRYMVSGIVSILCTMALVALLKHAFDAPRPLTVLTQAGVWDSIVLVEGHPLRDTLSFPSGHTAAAFSLFTTLALFATRAWVKTLLFLAALAVAYSRIYLMQHFLSDVLAGSFLATVISIAVYLWARKARWIDFGRPLVSLRRYGRPENPE
;
A
#
# COMPACT_ATOMS: atom_id res chain seq x y z
N ALA A 1 7.11 -10.08 -14.25
CA ALA A 1 6.60 -11.40 -13.85
C ALA A 1 5.07 -11.41 -13.73
N GLY A 2 4.42 -10.62 -12.84
CA GLY A 2 2.97 -10.69 -12.60
C GLY A 2 2.09 -10.42 -13.82
N ALA A 3 2.38 -9.37 -14.62
CA ALA A 3 1.65 -9.08 -15.85
C ALA A 3 1.79 -10.20 -16.89
N LEU A 4 2.96 -10.85 -16.96
CA LEU A 4 3.18 -11.99 -17.83
C LEU A 4 2.36 -13.22 -17.40
N ALA A 5 2.29 -13.49 -16.09
CA ALA A 5 1.47 -14.57 -15.55
C ALA A 5 -0.03 -14.37 -15.88
N LEU A 6 -0.54 -13.14 -15.72
CA LEU A 6 -1.92 -12.81 -16.10
C LEU A 6 -2.18 -12.95 -17.61
N ALA A 7 -1.21 -12.62 -18.44
CA ALA A 7 -1.32 -12.74 -19.90
C ALA A 7 -1.30 -14.21 -20.37
N LEU A 8 -0.55 -15.08 -19.69
CA LEU A 8 -0.41 -16.49 -20.05
C LEU A 8 -1.52 -17.39 -19.49
N TRP A 9 -1.93 -17.16 -18.24
CA TRP A 9 -2.85 -18.07 -17.51
C TRP A 9 -4.23 -17.46 -17.21
N GLY A 10 -4.37 -16.15 -17.31
CA GLY A 10 -5.61 -15.47 -16.94
C GLY A 10 -5.75 -15.26 -15.42
N LYS A 11 -6.71 -14.42 -15.04
CA LYS A 11 -6.87 -14.00 -13.64
C LYS A 11 -7.40 -15.10 -12.71
N VAL A 12 -8.23 -16.01 -13.22
CA VAL A 12 -8.84 -17.11 -12.45
C VAL A 12 -7.78 -18.13 -12.08
N ASP A 13 -7.02 -18.64 -13.05
CA ASP A 13 -6.03 -19.69 -12.84
C ASP A 13 -4.88 -19.19 -11.94
N VAL A 14 -4.43 -17.94 -12.14
CA VAL A 14 -3.44 -17.32 -11.23
C VAL A 14 -3.97 -17.23 -9.81
N GLN A 15 -5.25 -16.89 -9.62
CA GLN A 15 -5.83 -16.78 -8.29
C GLN A 15 -5.97 -18.15 -7.61
N VAL A 16 -6.45 -19.17 -8.33
CA VAL A 16 -6.55 -20.56 -7.83
C VAL A 16 -5.17 -21.11 -7.46
N PHE A 17 -4.17 -20.92 -8.34
CA PHE A 17 -2.79 -21.33 -8.05
C PHE A 17 -2.24 -20.70 -6.77
N LEU A 18 -2.42 -19.39 -6.59
CA LEU A 18 -1.93 -18.68 -5.41
C LEU A 18 -2.69 -19.04 -4.13
N ASN A 19 -3.95 -19.47 -4.25
CA ASN A 19 -4.74 -19.96 -3.12
C ASN A 19 -4.27 -21.33 -2.60
N GLY A 20 -3.52 -22.11 -3.35
CA GLY A 20 -3.02 -23.42 -2.91
C GLY A 20 -2.00 -23.39 -1.75
N PHE A 21 -1.55 -22.21 -1.33
CA PHE A 21 -0.48 -22.06 -0.33
C PHE A 21 -0.99 -21.56 1.03
N HIS A 22 -2.00 -22.23 1.61
CA HIS A 22 -2.54 -21.89 2.93
C HIS A 22 -1.95 -22.75 4.05
N THR A 23 -1.63 -22.11 5.18
CA THR A 23 -1.33 -22.76 6.45
C THR A 23 -1.86 -21.87 7.59
N PRO A 24 -2.19 -22.43 8.79
CA PRO A 24 -2.69 -21.63 9.92
C PRO A 24 -1.76 -20.49 10.35
N PHE A 25 -0.44 -20.68 10.23
CA PHE A 25 0.55 -19.63 10.49
C PHE A 25 0.46 -18.51 9.46
N GLN A 26 0.39 -18.87 8.16
CA GLN A 26 0.28 -17.88 7.08
C GLN A 26 -1.04 -17.11 7.16
N ASP A 27 -2.15 -17.74 7.53
CA ASP A 27 -3.45 -17.09 7.69
C ASP A 27 -3.37 -15.95 8.71
N THR A 28 -2.85 -16.23 9.91
CA THR A 28 -2.65 -15.24 10.96
C THR A 28 -1.66 -14.15 10.53
N PHE A 29 -0.56 -14.52 9.87
CA PHE A 29 0.46 -13.61 9.40
C PHE A 29 -0.10 -12.62 8.36
N TRP A 30 -0.79 -13.12 7.32
CA TRP A 30 -1.30 -12.24 6.25
C TRP A 30 -2.48 -11.37 6.69
N VAL A 31 -3.29 -11.84 7.64
CA VAL A 31 -4.30 -10.99 8.32
C VAL A 31 -3.64 -9.84 9.06
N SER A 32 -2.52 -10.08 9.74
CA SER A 32 -1.77 -9.02 10.43
C SER A 32 -1.12 -8.05 9.44
N VAL A 33 -0.50 -8.57 8.39
CA VAL A 33 0.19 -7.76 7.36
C VAL A 33 -0.79 -6.85 6.61
N THR A 34 -2.00 -7.33 6.30
CA THR A 34 -2.97 -6.51 5.57
C THR A 34 -3.37 -5.24 6.33
N ALA A 35 -3.28 -5.22 7.67
CA ALA A 35 -3.58 -4.05 8.49
C ALA A 35 -2.63 -2.87 8.18
N MET A 36 -1.40 -3.13 7.70
CA MET A 36 -0.45 -2.09 7.29
C MET A 36 -0.93 -1.29 6.05
N GLY A 37 -1.88 -1.82 5.28
CA GLY A 37 -2.56 -1.10 4.20
C GLY A 37 -3.82 -0.36 4.66
N GLY A 38 -4.17 -0.43 5.94
CA GLY A 38 -5.31 0.25 6.53
C GLY A 38 -5.04 1.73 6.82
N THR A 39 -6.11 2.54 6.78
CA THR A 39 -6.03 3.99 6.99
C THR A 39 -5.42 4.35 8.35
N VAL A 40 -5.79 3.64 9.42
CA VAL A 40 -5.29 3.91 10.78
C VAL A 40 -3.77 3.71 10.85
N PHE A 41 -3.25 2.60 10.32
CA PHE A 41 -1.82 2.35 10.28
C PHE A 41 -1.06 3.43 9.51
N CYS A 42 -1.55 3.77 8.31
CA CYS A 42 -0.94 4.82 7.49
C CYS A 42 -0.88 6.16 8.21
N LEU A 43 -1.97 6.56 8.86
CA LEU A 43 -2.02 7.81 9.63
C LEU A 43 -1.06 7.79 10.82
N CYS A 44 -1.01 6.70 11.58
CA CYS A 44 -0.07 6.56 12.71
C CYS A 44 1.38 6.69 12.26
N VAL A 45 1.77 6.04 11.16
CA VAL A 45 3.13 6.13 10.62
C VAL A 45 3.46 7.54 10.15
N LEU A 46 2.54 8.22 9.46
CA LEU A 46 2.76 9.60 9.00
C LEU A 46 2.84 10.59 10.16
N LEU A 47 2.00 10.44 11.19
CA LEU A 47 2.07 11.25 12.39
C LEU A 47 3.39 11.02 13.15
N ALA A 48 3.82 9.78 13.32
CA ALA A 48 5.12 9.47 13.91
C ALA A 48 6.27 10.05 13.05
N GLY A 49 6.17 10.01 11.74
CA GLY A 49 7.13 10.60 10.81
C GLY A 49 7.26 12.12 10.92
N SER A 50 6.21 12.82 11.37
CA SER A 50 6.23 14.28 11.58
C SER A 50 7.24 14.73 12.64
N ILE A 51 7.59 13.84 13.59
CA ILE A 51 8.61 14.09 14.60
C ILE A 51 9.98 14.34 13.95
N PHE A 52 10.25 13.71 12.82
CA PHE A 52 11.50 13.83 12.08
C PHE A 52 11.46 14.92 11.00
N SER A 53 10.33 15.03 10.27
CA SER A 53 10.17 16.04 9.23
C SER A 53 8.69 16.20 8.85
N TYR A 54 8.18 17.43 8.90
CA TYR A 54 6.86 17.77 8.40
C TYR A 54 6.69 17.48 6.90
N ARG A 55 7.76 17.54 6.12
CA ARG A 55 7.73 17.16 4.70
C ARG A 55 7.30 15.72 4.48
N TYR A 56 7.74 14.77 5.35
CA TYR A 56 7.31 13.38 5.25
C TYR A 56 5.81 13.25 5.44
N MET A 57 5.31 13.89 6.52
CA MET A 57 3.89 13.84 6.85
C MET A 57 3.05 14.46 5.73
N VAL A 58 3.36 15.69 5.30
CA VAL A 58 2.59 16.40 4.28
C VAL A 58 2.64 15.65 2.94
N SER A 59 3.83 15.24 2.49
CA SER A 59 3.96 14.47 1.24
C SER A 59 3.21 13.15 1.30
N GLY A 60 3.27 12.44 2.43
CA GLY A 60 2.56 11.19 2.63
C GLY A 60 1.04 11.37 2.64
N ILE A 61 0.54 12.37 3.36
CA ILE A 61 -0.90 12.68 3.40
C ILE A 61 -1.40 13.05 1.99
N VAL A 62 -0.73 13.95 1.29
CA VAL A 62 -1.11 14.36 -0.07
C VAL A 62 -1.06 13.16 -1.03
N SER A 63 -0.01 12.34 -0.97
CA SER A 63 0.11 11.12 -1.79
C SER A 63 -1.06 10.16 -1.56
N ILE A 64 -1.38 9.87 -0.29
CA ILE A 64 -2.48 8.96 0.05
C ILE A 64 -3.82 9.55 -0.39
N LEU A 65 -4.09 10.84 -0.13
CA LEU A 65 -5.34 11.48 -0.51
C LEU A 65 -5.55 11.48 -2.03
N CYS A 66 -4.54 11.89 -2.81
CA CYS A 66 -4.61 11.88 -4.27
C CYS A 66 -4.80 10.45 -4.81
N THR A 67 -4.06 9.49 -4.26
CA THR A 67 -4.17 8.08 -4.66
C THR A 67 -5.55 7.51 -4.33
N MET A 68 -6.06 7.74 -3.13
CA MET A 68 -7.35 7.19 -2.71
C MET A 68 -8.52 7.87 -3.45
N ALA A 69 -8.42 9.15 -3.77
CA ALA A 69 -9.40 9.83 -4.62
C ALA A 69 -9.46 9.20 -6.03
N LEU A 70 -8.30 8.96 -6.65
CA LEU A 70 -8.24 8.29 -7.96
C LEU A 70 -8.74 6.84 -7.87
N VAL A 71 -8.34 6.09 -6.84
CA VAL A 71 -8.82 4.72 -6.60
C VAL A 71 -10.33 4.69 -6.44
N ALA A 72 -10.93 5.61 -5.68
CA ALA A 72 -12.37 5.70 -5.52
C ALA A 72 -13.08 5.96 -6.85
N LEU A 73 -12.58 6.92 -7.64
CA LEU A 73 -13.10 7.23 -8.96
C LEU A 73 -13.07 5.98 -9.87
N LEU A 74 -11.92 5.31 -9.96
CA LEU A 74 -11.76 4.13 -10.81
C LEU A 74 -12.63 2.94 -10.34
N LYS A 75 -12.81 2.76 -9.02
CA LYS A 75 -13.70 1.72 -8.49
C LYS A 75 -15.13 1.88 -8.99
N HIS A 76 -15.66 3.09 -8.93
CA HIS A 76 -17.03 3.36 -9.43
C HIS A 76 -17.09 3.36 -10.96
N ALA A 77 -16.04 3.76 -11.66
CA ALA A 77 -16.02 3.75 -13.12
C ALA A 77 -15.98 2.32 -13.70
N PHE A 78 -15.25 1.41 -13.07
CA PHE A 78 -15.10 0.04 -13.55
C PHE A 78 -16.11 -0.94 -12.94
N ASP A 79 -16.61 -0.68 -11.75
CA ASP A 79 -17.48 -1.55 -10.94
C ASP A 79 -17.13 -3.05 -11.06
N ALA A 80 -15.85 -3.34 -11.00
CA ALA A 80 -15.32 -4.67 -11.29
C ALA A 80 -15.69 -5.67 -10.19
N PRO A 81 -16.13 -6.89 -10.54
CA PRO A 81 -16.45 -7.94 -9.57
C PRO A 81 -15.19 -8.46 -8.88
N ARG A 82 -15.32 -8.85 -7.60
CA ARG A 82 -14.26 -9.43 -6.78
C ARG A 82 -14.07 -10.93 -7.01
N PRO A 83 -12.99 -11.52 -6.49
CA PRO A 83 -12.74 -12.95 -6.60
C PRO A 83 -13.93 -13.83 -6.20
N LEU A 84 -14.64 -13.50 -5.11
CA LEU A 84 -15.85 -14.21 -4.68
C LEU A 84 -16.84 -14.40 -5.85
N THR A 85 -17.24 -13.32 -6.48
CA THR A 85 -18.22 -13.34 -7.57
C THR A 85 -17.70 -14.09 -8.81
N VAL A 86 -16.46 -13.77 -9.22
CA VAL A 86 -15.89 -14.34 -10.46
C VAL A 86 -15.61 -15.84 -10.33
N LEU A 87 -15.05 -16.28 -9.19
CA LEU A 87 -14.72 -17.70 -8.97
C LEU A 87 -15.97 -18.56 -8.75
N THR A 88 -17.03 -17.99 -8.14
CA THR A 88 -18.34 -18.66 -8.05
C THR A 88 -18.93 -18.84 -9.44
N GLN A 89 -18.92 -17.82 -10.29
CA GLN A 89 -19.41 -17.91 -11.67
C GLN A 89 -18.58 -18.87 -12.53
N ALA A 90 -17.29 -19.01 -12.24
CA ALA A 90 -16.40 -19.96 -12.91
C ALA A 90 -16.57 -21.41 -12.38
N GLY A 91 -17.37 -21.64 -11.34
CA GLY A 91 -17.60 -22.97 -10.76
C GLY A 91 -16.41 -23.56 -9.99
N VAL A 92 -15.44 -22.72 -9.57
CA VAL A 92 -14.23 -23.16 -8.85
C VAL A 92 -14.21 -22.73 -7.39
N TRP A 93 -15.26 -22.05 -6.93
CA TRP A 93 -15.31 -21.47 -5.59
C TRP A 93 -15.21 -22.52 -4.48
N ASP A 94 -15.81 -23.68 -4.62
CA ASP A 94 -15.82 -24.75 -3.62
C ASP A 94 -14.43 -25.36 -3.39
N SER A 95 -13.48 -25.14 -4.28
CA SER A 95 -12.08 -25.57 -4.15
C SER A 95 -11.19 -24.53 -3.46
N ILE A 96 -11.71 -23.35 -3.12
CA ILE A 96 -10.95 -22.25 -2.56
C ILE A 96 -10.84 -22.37 -1.04
N VAL A 97 -9.62 -22.29 -0.54
CA VAL A 97 -9.35 -22.19 0.90
C VAL A 97 -9.54 -20.75 1.35
N LEU A 98 -10.35 -20.55 2.39
CA LEU A 98 -10.65 -19.23 2.94
C LEU A 98 -10.06 -19.07 4.33
N VAL A 99 -9.65 -17.84 4.64
CA VAL A 99 -9.23 -17.46 5.99
C VAL A 99 -10.46 -17.09 6.81
N GLU A 100 -10.70 -17.81 7.90
CA GLU A 100 -11.85 -17.61 8.77
C GLU A 100 -11.88 -16.21 9.39
N GLY A 101 -13.09 -15.68 9.58
CA GLY A 101 -13.29 -14.37 10.22
C GLY A 101 -12.91 -13.15 9.35
N HIS A 102 -12.47 -13.37 8.10
CA HIS A 102 -12.16 -12.26 7.20
C HIS A 102 -13.30 -12.04 6.21
N PRO A 103 -14.08 -10.92 6.32
CA PRO A 103 -15.27 -10.71 5.50
C PRO A 103 -14.89 -10.52 4.04
N LEU A 104 -15.59 -11.23 3.16
CA LEU A 104 -15.45 -11.08 1.71
C LEU A 104 -16.43 -10.03 1.19
N ARG A 105 -16.09 -9.44 0.06
CA ARG A 105 -16.92 -8.50 -0.70
C ARG A 105 -17.09 -9.02 -2.12
N ASP A 106 -18.09 -8.56 -2.82
CA ASP A 106 -18.49 -9.04 -4.17
C ASP A 106 -18.15 -8.05 -5.29
N THR A 107 -18.15 -6.75 -5.02
CA THR A 107 -17.97 -5.68 -6.02
C THR A 107 -16.83 -4.72 -5.70
N LEU A 108 -16.59 -3.75 -6.58
CA LEU A 108 -15.58 -2.69 -6.44
C LEU A 108 -14.15 -3.24 -6.22
N SER A 109 -13.79 -4.27 -7.01
CA SER A 109 -12.48 -4.91 -6.91
C SER A 109 -11.34 -4.00 -7.39
N PHE A 110 -11.48 -3.42 -8.58
CA PHE A 110 -10.39 -2.73 -9.28
C PHE A 110 -10.43 -1.21 -9.08
N PRO A 111 -9.28 -0.59 -8.77
CA PRO A 111 -8.03 -1.16 -8.29
C PRO A 111 -8.02 -1.42 -6.77
N SER A 112 -7.00 -2.13 -6.26
CA SER A 112 -6.89 -2.46 -4.84
C SER A 112 -6.53 -1.26 -3.97
N GLY A 113 -7.45 -0.86 -3.06
CA GLY A 113 -7.27 0.30 -2.19
C GLY A 113 -6.21 0.10 -1.09
N HIS A 114 -6.18 -1.08 -0.41
CA HIS A 114 -5.16 -1.39 0.60
C HIS A 114 -3.75 -1.41 -0.02
N THR A 115 -3.61 -2.01 -1.19
CA THR A 115 -2.34 -1.99 -1.94
C THR A 115 -1.92 -0.56 -2.29
N ALA A 116 -2.86 0.23 -2.80
CA ALA A 116 -2.59 1.61 -3.16
C ALA A 116 -2.18 2.47 -1.95
N ALA A 117 -2.85 2.33 -0.80
CA ALA A 117 -2.48 3.03 0.43
C ALA A 117 -1.08 2.62 0.93
N ALA A 118 -0.78 1.32 0.97
CA ALA A 118 0.53 0.82 1.37
C ALA A 118 1.65 1.30 0.43
N PHE A 119 1.45 1.22 -0.89
CA PHE A 119 2.43 1.72 -1.85
C PHE A 119 2.61 3.23 -1.77
N SER A 120 1.54 4.01 -1.55
CA SER A 120 1.67 5.46 -1.31
C SER A 120 2.51 5.76 -0.09
N LEU A 121 2.24 5.10 1.05
CA LEU A 121 2.98 5.29 2.28
C LEU A 121 4.45 4.90 2.12
N PHE A 122 4.69 3.64 1.76
CA PHE A 122 6.06 3.09 1.75
C PHE A 122 6.93 3.67 0.63
N THR A 123 6.35 4.00 -0.54
CA THR A 123 7.08 4.72 -1.60
C THR A 123 7.46 6.12 -1.12
N THR A 124 6.54 6.85 -0.49
CA THR A 124 6.87 8.17 0.06
C THR A 124 8.02 8.08 1.05
N LEU A 125 7.96 7.16 2.03
CA LEU A 125 9.04 6.97 3.00
C LEU A 125 10.36 6.56 2.32
N ALA A 126 10.31 5.70 1.30
CA ALA A 126 11.48 5.26 0.57
C ALA A 126 12.16 6.39 -0.22
N LEU A 127 11.38 7.33 -0.77
CA LEU A 127 11.91 8.49 -1.48
C LEU A 127 12.68 9.44 -0.56
N PHE A 128 12.32 9.51 0.72
CA PHE A 128 13.05 10.29 1.73
C PHE A 128 14.16 9.51 2.45
N ALA A 129 14.16 8.18 2.39
CA ALA A 129 15.21 7.37 3.00
C ALA A 129 16.55 7.56 2.27
N THR A 130 17.64 7.59 3.04
CA THR A 130 19.01 7.73 2.49
C THR A 130 19.66 6.37 2.21
N ARG A 131 19.37 5.36 3.04
CA ARG A 131 20.01 4.05 2.98
C ARG A 131 19.26 3.11 2.04
N ALA A 132 19.98 2.45 1.13
CA ALA A 132 19.39 1.54 0.15
C ALA A 132 18.61 0.37 0.80
N TRP A 133 19.17 -0.23 1.85
CA TRP A 133 18.48 -1.35 2.54
C TRP A 133 17.13 -0.93 3.15
N VAL A 134 17.01 0.32 3.65
CA VAL A 134 15.72 0.84 4.14
C VAL A 134 14.71 0.92 3.00
N LYS A 135 15.12 1.42 1.83
CA LYS A 135 14.24 1.47 0.64
C LYS A 135 13.76 0.09 0.24
N THR A 136 14.67 -0.89 0.27
CA THR A 136 14.34 -2.30 -0.04
C THR A 136 13.33 -2.86 0.97
N LEU A 137 13.54 -2.65 2.27
CA LEU A 137 12.59 -3.12 3.30
C LEU A 137 11.21 -2.48 3.16
N LEU A 138 11.14 -1.18 2.88
CA LEU A 138 9.87 -0.48 2.65
C LEU A 138 9.15 -1.01 1.39
N PHE A 139 9.89 -1.28 0.33
CA PHE A 139 9.32 -1.90 -0.88
C PHE A 139 8.81 -3.31 -0.61
N LEU A 140 9.56 -4.13 0.12
CA LEU A 140 9.12 -5.47 0.51
C LEU A 140 7.89 -5.44 1.42
N ALA A 141 7.79 -4.46 2.33
CA ALA A 141 6.59 -4.25 3.13
C ALA A 141 5.36 -3.89 2.27
N ALA A 142 5.52 -3.02 1.26
CA ALA A 142 4.45 -2.72 0.31
C ALA A 142 4.02 -3.97 -0.48
N LEU A 143 4.98 -4.77 -0.95
CA LEU A 143 4.71 -6.04 -1.63
C LEU A 143 4.01 -7.06 -0.72
N ALA A 144 4.40 -7.13 0.54
CA ALA A 144 3.75 -8.02 1.52
C ALA A 144 2.28 -7.65 1.72
N VAL A 145 1.96 -6.35 1.87
CA VAL A 145 0.56 -5.89 1.90
C VAL A 145 -0.18 -6.23 0.60
N ALA A 146 0.45 -6.01 -0.54
CA ALA A 146 -0.11 -6.33 -1.85
C ALA A 146 -0.46 -7.81 -1.97
N TYR A 147 0.47 -8.71 -1.61
CA TYR A 147 0.25 -10.15 -1.61
C TYR A 147 -0.84 -10.58 -0.62
N SER A 148 -0.89 -9.98 0.57
CA SER A 148 -1.95 -10.29 1.55
C SER A 148 -3.35 -10.10 0.97
N ARG A 149 -3.56 -9.17 0.02
CA ARG A 149 -4.87 -8.94 -0.61
C ARG A 149 -5.28 -10.07 -1.57
N ILE A 150 -4.30 -10.68 -2.23
CA ILE A 150 -4.51 -11.86 -3.08
C ILE A 150 -4.77 -13.07 -2.19
N TYR A 151 -3.94 -13.29 -1.19
CA TYR A 151 -4.03 -14.38 -0.22
C TYR A 151 -5.39 -14.42 0.49
N LEU A 152 -5.88 -13.27 0.95
CA LEU A 152 -7.18 -13.12 1.63
C LEU A 152 -8.37 -13.08 0.67
N MET A 153 -8.21 -13.44 -0.60
CA MET A 153 -9.28 -13.47 -1.63
C MET A 153 -10.04 -12.16 -1.80
N GLN A 154 -9.38 -11.03 -1.50
CA GLN A 154 -9.99 -9.70 -1.61
C GLN A 154 -9.85 -9.07 -2.99
N HIS A 155 -8.77 -9.38 -3.70
CA HIS A 155 -8.40 -8.78 -4.97
C HIS A 155 -7.65 -9.75 -5.86
N PHE A 156 -7.82 -9.61 -7.16
CA PHE A 156 -6.98 -10.27 -8.15
C PHE A 156 -5.59 -9.63 -8.26
N LEU A 157 -4.64 -10.35 -8.82
CA LEU A 157 -3.30 -9.81 -9.10
C LEU A 157 -3.35 -8.56 -9.99
N SER A 158 -4.29 -8.47 -10.95
CA SER A 158 -4.51 -7.27 -11.77
C SER A 158 -4.81 -6.02 -10.95
N ASP A 159 -5.68 -6.15 -9.94
CA ASP A 159 -6.13 -5.04 -9.10
C ASP A 159 -4.98 -4.52 -8.23
N VAL A 160 -4.17 -5.46 -7.77
CA VAL A 160 -2.97 -5.20 -6.97
C VAL A 160 -1.89 -4.50 -7.79
N LEU A 161 -1.62 -4.97 -9.00
CA LEU A 161 -0.66 -4.34 -9.92
C LEU A 161 -1.09 -2.92 -10.30
N ALA A 162 -2.36 -2.72 -10.62
CA ALA A 162 -2.89 -1.39 -10.93
C ALA A 162 -2.77 -0.44 -9.71
N GLY A 163 -3.19 -0.88 -8.52
CA GLY A 163 -3.10 -0.09 -7.29
C GLY A 163 -1.67 0.30 -6.93
N SER A 164 -0.72 -0.63 -7.06
CA SER A 164 0.70 -0.39 -6.81
C SER A 164 1.31 0.60 -7.80
N PHE A 165 1.00 0.47 -9.09
CA PHE A 165 1.48 1.37 -10.13
C PHE A 165 0.98 2.80 -9.93
N LEU A 166 -0.34 2.98 -9.78
CA LEU A 166 -0.96 4.28 -9.58
C LEU A 166 -0.38 5.00 -8.35
N ALA A 167 -0.30 4.29 -7.21
CA ALA A 167 0.23 4.84 -5.98
C ALA A 167 1.70 5.25 -6.10
N THR A 168 2.52 4.43 -6.76
CA THR A 168 3.94 4.73 -6.97
C THR A 168 4.13 6.00 -7.81
N VAL A 169 3.42 6.10 -8.94
CA VAL A 169 3.49 7.28 -9.84
C VAL A 169 3.06 8.54 -9.12
N ILE A 170 1.92 8.50 -8.41
CA ILE A 170 1.41 9.65 -7.65
C ILE A 170 2.40 10.05 -6.55
N SER A 171 2.95 9.09 -5.79
CA SER A 171 3.90 9.39 -4.72
C SER A 171 5.19 10.03 -5.24
N ILE A 172 5.69 9.58 -6.39
CA ILE A 172 6.84 10.21 -7.05
C ILE A 172 6.49 11.65 -7.47
N ALA A 173 5.35 11.86 -8.10
CA ALA A 173 4.91 13.19 -8.53
C ALA A 173 4.76 14.16 -7.34
N VAL A 174 4.12 13.72 -6.26
CA VAL A 174 3.98 14.50 -5.02
C VAL A 174 5.33 14.80 -4.38
N TYR A 175 6.24 13.83 -4.34
CA TYR A 175 7.59 14.04 -3.83
C TYR A 175 8.36 15.10 -4.63
N LEU A 176 8.31 15.04 -5.96
CA LEU A 176 8.95 16.03 -6.84
C LEU A 176 8.36 17.42 -6.67
N TRP A 177 7.03 17.52 -6.51
CA TRP A 177 6.34 18.74 -6.19
C TRP A 177 6.76 19.30 -4.82
N ALA A 178 6.75 18.46 -3.78
CA ALA A 178 7.12 18.86 -2.42
C ALA A 178 8.58 19.35 -2.31
N ARG A 179 9.49 18.82 -3.14
CA ARG A 179 10.88 19.33 -3.22
C ARG A 179 10.97 20.77 -3.70
N LYS A 180 10.05 21.21 -4.55
CA LYS A 180 10.00 22.59 -5.09
C LYS A 180 9.22 23.54 -4.19
N ALA A 181 8.34 23.04 -3.34
CA ALA A 181 7.47 23.82 -2.48
C ALA A 181 8.21 24.30 -1.23
N ARG A 182 8.68 25.57 -1.25
CA ARG A 182 9.40 26.19 -0.12
C ARG A 182 8.56 26.36 1.13
N TRP A 183 7.25 26.47 0.99
CA TRP A 183 6.31 26.69 2.09
C TRP A 183 6.04 25.45 2.97
N ILE A 184 6.47 24.26 2.55
CA ILE A 184 6.35 23.02 3.34
C ILE A 184 7.41 22.95 4.46
N ASP A 185 8.36 23.85 4.50
CA ASP A 185 9.36 23.95 5.58
C ASP A 185 8.87 24.72 6.83
N PHE A 186 7.54 24.72 7.06
CA PHE A 186 6.95 25.33 8.25
C PHE A 186 7.36 24.57 9.51
N GLY A 187 8.28 25.17 10.27
CA GLY A 187 8.71 24.70 11.57
C GLY A 187 9.81 23.64 11.49
N ARG A 188 10.69 23.71 12.47
CA ARG A 188 11.73 22.71 12.69
C ARG A 188 11.10 21.51 13.38
N PRO A 189 11.35 20.27 12.92
CA PRO A 189 10.85 19.08 13.61
C PRO A 189 11.32 19.07 15.07
N LEU A 190 10.52 18.46 15.97
CA LEU A 190 10.80 18.43 17.41
C LEU A 190 12.24 17.98 17.75
N VAL A 191 12.83 17.11 16.93
CA VAL A 191 14.22 16.65 17.08
C VAL A 191 15.25 17.76 16.83
N SER A 192 14.92 18.78 16.02
CA SER A 192 15.85 19.90 15.77
C SER A 192 15.89 20.91 16.92
N LEU A 193 14.85 20.97 17.77
CA LEU A 193 14.82 21.84 18.95
C LEU A 193 15.85 21.41 20.00
N ARG A 194 16.19 20.12 20.06
CA ARG A 194 17.23 19.61 20.99
C ARG A 194 18.65 20.02 20.60
N ARG A 195 18.93 20.32 19.33
CA ARG A 195 20.29 20.77 18.90
C ARG A 195 20.55 22.25 19.19
N TYR A 196 19.52 23.04 19.36
CA TYR A 196 19.67 24.50 19.62
C TYR A 196 20.00 24.85 21.08
N GLY A 197 19.92 23.89 22.00
CA GLY A 197 20.23 24.08 23.42
C GLY A 197 21.68 23.75 23.83
N ARG A 198 22.58 23.51 22.92
CA ARG A 198 24.01 23.48 23.25
C ARG A 198 24.54 24.91 23.13
N PRO A 199 25.00 25.52 24.27
CA PRO A 199 25.74 26.77 24.20
C PRO A 199 27.00 26.51 23.38
N GLU A 200 27.25 27.35 22.35
CA GLU A 200 28.55 27.44 21.73
C GLU A 200 29.52 27.85 22.87
N ASN A 201 30.48 27.01 23.17
CA ASN A 201 31.58 27.40 24.04
C ASN A 201 32.31 28.56 23.35
N PRO A 202 32.40 29.76 23.96
CA PRO A 202 33.29 30.80 23.46
C PRO A 202 34.73 30.35 23.72
N GLU A 203 35.54 30.27 22.67
CA GLU A 203 37.01 30.22 22.79
C GLU A 203 37.56 31.53 23.34
#